data_861c986a0d2c946d08a7cdc3de3a3eb5
#
_entry.id   861c986a0d2c946d08a7cdc3de3a3eb5
#
_cell.length_a   1.000
_cell.length_b   1.000
_cell.length_c   1.000
_cell.angle_alpha   90.00
_cell.angle_beta   90.00
_cell.angle_gamma   90.00
#
_symmetry.space_group_name_H-M   'P 1'
#
loop_
_entity.id
_entity.type
_entity.pdbx_description
1 polymer ?
#
loop_
_entity_poly.entity_id
_entity_poly.type
_entity_poly.pdbx_seq_one_letter_code
_entity_poly.pdbx_strand_id
1 'polypeptide(L)'
;MTDHTRYVLDVTDQSRQQDIDLMAAVNLTGRTATSPTGNLQFRHLLAKLVLNLSSADGSSLTGIKATVQPLISKATIDLSKERDNIELGNEEKAVSMCVNKECTQADAVLIPQSFEGKLKITLSINGKDKEIETNVAGNIEAGERYTLNLKISNTGGNTTVDPEAPKSVSYTHLTLPTIA
;
A
#
# COMPACT_ATOMS: atom_id res chain seq x y z
N MET A 1 5.59 -23.79 -22.55
CA MET A 1 4.63 -22.71 -22.79
C MET A 1 4.62 -21.86 -21.53
N THR A 2 5.11 -20.64 -21.59
CA THR A 2 5.14 -19.75 -20.39
C THR A 2 3.70 -19.33 -20.10
N ASP A 3 3.22 -19.61 -18.90
CA ASP A 3 1.89 -19.20 -18.48
C ASP A 3 1.94 -17.69 -18.20
N HIS A 4 1.40 -16.90 -19.14
CA HIS A 4 1.35 -15.44 -19.05
C HIS A 4 0.22 -14.91 -18.14
N THR A 5 -0.54 -15.80 -17.50
CA THR A 5 -1.63 -15.41 -16.58
C THR A 5 -1.16 -15.27 -15.14
N ARG A 6 0.02 -15.79 -14.80
CA ARG A 6 0.57 -15.74 -13.44
C ARG A 6 1.68 -14.69 -13.34
N TYR A 7 1.53 -13.78 -12.39
CA TYR A 7 2.49 -12.72 -12.10
C TYR A 7 3.04 -12.86 -10.67
N VAL A 8 4.37 -12.92 -10.55
CA VAL A 8 5.04 -12.95 -9.24
C VAL A 8 5.28 -11.53 -8.78
N LEU A 9 4.73 -11.19 -7.62
CA LEU A 9 4.80 -9.89 -7.00
C LEU A 9 5.76 -9.94 -5.81
N ASP A 10 6.60 -8.90 -5.68
CA ASP A 10 7.44 -8.62 -4.52
C ASP A 10 7.30 -7.14 -4.17
N VAL A 11 6.77 -6.84 -2.99
CA VAL A 11 6.54 -5.46 -2.52
C VAL A 11 7.63 -4.97 -1.56
N THR A 12 8.75 -5.65 -1.46
CA THR A 12 9.84 -5.21 -0.56
C THR A 12 10.55 -3.95 -1.03
N ASP A 13 10.63 -3.72 -2.34
CA ASP A 13 11.19 -2.49 -2.92
C ASP A 13 10.07 -1.50 -3.27
N GLN A 14 9.95 -0.46 -2.45
CA GLN A 14 8.95 0.60 -2.62
C GLN A 14 9.46 1.80 -3.43
N SER A 15 10.67 1.76 -3.94
CA SER A 15 11.28 2.90 -4.67
C SER A 15 10.58 3.22 -5.99
N ARG A 16 9.90 2.22 -6.58
CA ARG A 16 9.17 2.31 -7.84
C ARG A 16 7.77 1.72 -7.71
N GLN A 17 6.93 2.37 -6.91
CA GLN A 17 5.59 1.86 -6.58
C GLN A 17 4.70 1.64 -7.82
N GLN A 18 4.86 2.45 -8.88
CA GLN A 18 4.15 2.27 -10.13
C GLN A 18 4.41 0.91 -10.81
N ASP A 19 5.53 0.23 -10.49
CA ASP A 19 5.88 -1.06 -11.08
C ASP A 19 5.26 -2.23 -10.29
N ILE A 20 4.85 -1.99 -9.05
CA ILE A 20 4.28 -3.01 -8.16
C ILE A 20 2.78 -2.81 -7.90
N ASP A 21 2.24 -1.61 -8.12
CA ASP A 21 0.80 -1.31 -7.91
C ASP A 21 -0.04 -1.83 -9.08
N LEU A 22 -0.33 -3.12 -9.03
CA LEU A 22 -1.07 -3.83 -10.07
C LEU A 22 -2.55 -3.46 -10.10
N MET A 23 -3.04 -3.20 -11.32
CA MET A 23 -4.46 -3.04 -11.61
C MET A 23 -4.95 -4.11 -12.57
N ALA A 24 -6.18 -4.58 -12.37
CA ALA A 24 -6.85 -5.50 -13.27
C ALA A 24 -8.25 -5.00 -13.64
N ALA A 25 -8.65 -5.29 -14.89
CA ALA A 25 -10.00 -5.13 -15.37
C ALA A 25 -10.55 -6.51 -15.73
N VAL A 26 -11.53 -6.97 -14.98
CA VAL A 26 -12.15 -8.31 -15.13
C VAL A 26 -13.62 -8.23 -15.56
N ASN A 27 -14.09 -7.03 -15.85
CA ASN A 27 -15.49 -6.78 -16.17
C ASN A 27 -15.88 -7.09 -17.64
N LEU A 28 -14.90 -7.45 -18.48
CA LEU A 28 -15.14 -7.78 -19.87
C LEU A 28 -14.59 -9.15 -20.19
N THR A 29 -15.49 -10.14 -20.25
CA THR A 29 -15.20 -11.51 -20.67
C THR A 29 -15.91 -11.84 -21.98
N GLY A 30 -15.45 -12.86 -22.70
CA GLY A 30 -16.11 -13.37 -23.90
C GLY A 30 -16.15 -12.40 -25.10
N ARG A 31 -15.25 -11.42 -25.16
CA ARG A 31 -15.17 -10.47 -26.28
C ARG A 31 -14.55 -11.10 -27.52
N THR A 32 -15.08 -10.74 -28.68
CA THR A 32 -14.63 -11.23 -29.98
C THR A 32 -14.37 -10.05 -30.90
N ALA A 33 -13.73 -10.31 -32.06
CA ALA A 33 -13.52 -9.28 -33.07
C ALA A 33 -14.83 -8.65 -33.59
N THR A 34 -15.95 -9.38 -33.48
CA THR A 34 -17.29 -8.92 -33.90
C THR A 34 -18.06 -8.19 -32.77
N SER A 35 -17.57 -8.22 -31.52
CA SER A 35 -18.12 -7.50 -30.38
C SER A 35 -17.01 -6.84 -29.55
N PRO A 36 -16.23 -5.91 -30.12
CA PRO A 36 -15.00 -5.43 -29.51
C PRO A 36 -15.21 -4.33 -28.45
N THR A 37 -16.34 -3.64 -28.49
CA THR A 37 -16.56 -2.46 -27.64
C THR A 37 -16.99 -2.82 -26.22
N GLY A 38 -16.39 -2.14 -25.26
CA GLY A 38 -16.74 -2.23 -23.86
C GLY A 38 -15.88 -1.29 -23.03
N ASN A 39 -16.39 -0.81 -21.91
CA ASN A 39 -15.64 0.01 -20.98
C ASN A 39 -14.88 -0.89 -20.01
N LEU A 40 -13.55 -0.80 -19.99
CA LEU A 40 -12.71 -1.47 -19.02
C LEU A 40 -12.77 -0.70 -17.68
N GLN A 41 -13.13 -1.41 -16.64
CA GLN A 41 -13.07 -0.87 -15.27
C GLN A 41 -11.87 -1.48 -14.55
N PHE A 42 -10.85 -0.69 -14.33
CA PHE A 42 -9.67 -1.11 -13.59
C PHE A 42 -9.88 -0.94 -12.10
N ARG A 43 -9.39 -1.92 -11.34
CA ARG A 43 -9.30 -1.85 -9.89
C ARG A 43 -7.89 -2.20 -9.44
N HIS A 44 -7.42 -1.57 -8.37
CA HIS A 44 -6.18 -1.98 -7.73
C HIS A 44 -6.35 -3.36 -7.09
N LEU A 45 -5.39 -4.23 -7.29
CA LEU A 45 -5.35 -5.55 -6.66
C LEU A 45 -4.64 -5.50 -5.31
N LEU A 46 -3.92 -4.43 -5.03
CA LEU A 46 -3.16 -4.21 -3.82
C LEU A 46 -3.78 -3.11 -2.98
N ALA A 47 -3.31 -2.96 -1.76
CA ALA A 47 -3.69 -1.88 -0.87
C ALA A 47 -2.61 -0.80 -0.82
N LYS A 48 -3.00 0.43 -0.51
CA LYS A 48 -2.05 1.53 -0.30
C LYS A 48 -2.15 2.06 1.13
N LEU A 49 -1.02 2.10 1.83
CA LEU A 49 -0.89 2.74 3.13
C LEU A 49 -0.21 4.09 2.95
N VAL A 50 -0.79 5.15 3.50
CA VAL A 50 -0.28 6.51 3.42
C VAL A 50 -0.19 7.12 4.81
N LEU A 51 0.97 7.63 5.16
CA LEU A 51 1.20 8.42 6.36
C LEU A 51 1.37 9.88 5.96
N ASN A 52 0.50 10.76 6.44
CA ASN A 52 0.71 12.19 6.39
C ASN A 52 1.48 12.60 7.64
N LEU A 53 2.65 13.19 7.46
CA LEU A 53 3.59 13.53 8.52
C LEU A 53 3.60 15.04 8.73
N SER A 54 3.45 15.47 9.95
CA SER A 54 3.51 16.89 10.32
C SER A 54 4.29 17.08 11.62
N SER A 55 5.05 18.17 11.71
CA SER A 55 5.71 18.54 12.95
C SER A 55 4.74 19.32 13.85
N ALA A 56 4.61 18.92 15.11
CA ALA A 56 3.78 19.58 16.11
C ALA A 56 4.48 20.76 16.79
N ASP A 57 5.82 20.75 16.79
CA ASP A 57 6.68 21.72 17.49
C ASP A 57 7.58 22.53 16.52
N GLY A 58 7.37 22.37 15.21
CA GLY A 58 8.19 23.03 14.18
C GLY A 58 9.57 22.39 13.98
N SER A 59 9.87 21.26 14.65
CA SER A 59 11.12 20.54 14.44
C SER A 59 11.20 19.95 13.03
N SER A 60 12.43 19.86 12.49
CA SER A 60 12.64 19.25 11.17
C SER A 60 12.38 17.76 11.22
N LEU A 61 11.65 17.26 10.22
CA LEU A 61 11.43 15.83 9.97
C LEU A 61 12.42 15.25 8.92
N THR A 62 13.43 16.02 8.54
CA THR A 62 14.42 15.59 7.55
C THR A 62 15.10 14.29 7.98
N GLY A 63 15.18 13.32 7.06
CA GLY A 63 15.78 12.01 7.33
C GLY A 63 14.88 11.02 8.07
N ILE A 64 13.60 11.35 8.29
CA ILE A 64 12.63 10.39 8.82
C ILE A 64 12.54 9.16 7.93
N LYS A 65 12.46 7.99 8.55
CA LYS A 65 12.17 6.72 7.88
C LYS A 65 10.91 6.12 8.49
N ALA A 66 10.13 5.43 7.68
CA ALA A 66 8.95 4.72 8.12
C ALA A 66 9.00 3.28 7.62
N THR A 67 8.66 2.33 8.49
CA THR A 67 8.69 0.91 8.19
C THR A 67 7.43 0.26 8.73
N VAL A 68 6.74 -0.50 7.90
CA VAL A 68 5.61 -1.34 8.31
C VAL A 68 6.16 -2.62 8.94
N GLN A 69 5.49 -3.14 9.97
CA GLN A 69 5.81 -4.44 10.60
C GLN A 69 5.99 -5.55 9.55
N PRO A 70 6.67 -6.65 9.89
CA PRO A 70 6.74 -7.80 9.00
C PRO A 70 5.35 -8.27 8.58
N LEU A 71 5.16 -8.35 7.27
CA LEU A 71 3.97 -8.85 6.57
C LEU A 71 4.43 -9.75 5.42
N ILE A 72 3.54 -10.57 4.90
CA ILE A 72 3.85 -11.33 3.68
C ILE A 72 4.11 -10.32 2.56
N SER A 73 5.32 -10.37 2.02
CA SER A 73 5.84 -9.40 1.06
C SER A 73 5.90 -9.92 -0.37
N LYS A 74 5.59 -11.21 -0.57
CA LYS A 74 5.57 -11.86 -1.88
C LYS A 74 4.27 -12.61 -2.11
N ALA A 75 3.75 -12.54 -3.33
CA ALA A 75 2.56 -13.26 -3.74
C ALA A 75 2.64 -13.65 -5.21
N THR A 76 1.83 -14.62 -5.62
CA THR A 76 1.55 -14.89 -7.03
C THR A 76 0.14 -14.45 -7.34
N ILE A 77 -0.02 -13.66 -8.39
CA ILE A 77 -1.33 -13.19 -8.86
C ILE A 77 -1.71 -13.98 -10.11
N ASP A 78 -2.88 -14.60 -10.08
CA ASP A 78 -3.46 -15.32 -11.21
C ASP A 78 -4.50 -14.44 -11.90
N LEU A 79 -4.09 -13.81 -12.99
CA LEU A 79 -4.92 -12.89 -13.76
C LEU A 79 -6.04 -13.60 -14.57
N SER A 80 -6.07 -14.93 -14.60
CA SER A 80 -7.17 -15.70 -15.19
C SER A 80 -8.39 -15.78 -14.27
N LYS A 81 -8.24 -15.47 -12.99
CA LYS A 81 -9.31 -15.51 -11.98
C LYS A 81 -9.86 -14.11 -11.71
N GLU A 82 -11.17 -14.00 -11.64
CA GLU A 82 -11.84 -12.73 -11.30
C GLU A 82 -11.72 -12.38 -9.80
N ARG A 83 -11.69 -13.40 -8.93
CA ARG A 83 -11.61 -13.28 -7.47
C ARG A 83 -10.61 -14.30 -6.94
N ASP A 84 -10.19 -14.11 -5.69
CA ASP A 84 -9.26 -15.01 -5.00
C ASP A 84 -8.03 -15.32 -5.85
N ASN A 85 -7.57 -14.28 -6.56
CA ASN A 85 -6.51 -14.37 -7.53
C ASN A 85 -5.11 -14.12 -6.94
N ILE A 86 -5.02 -13.88 -5.62
CA ILE A 86 -3.77 -13.64 -4.89
C ILE A 86 -3.44 -14.88 -4.07
N GLU A 87 -2.35 -15.54 -4.39
CA GLU A 87 -1.76 -16.63 -3.61
C GLU A 87 -0.60 -16.06 -2.81
N LEU A 88 -0.78 -15.96 -1.49
CA LEU A 88 0.25 -15.42 -0.59
C LEU A 88 1.45 -16.37 -0.53
N GLY A 89 2.65 -15.79 -0.52
CA GLY A 89 3.87 -16.51 -0.16
C GLY A 89 3.92 -16.81 1.35
N ASN A 90 5.06 -17.24 1.81
CA ASN A 90 5.31 -17.56 3.22
C ASN A 90 6.44 -16.72 3.83
N GLU A 91 6.95 -15.75 3.10
CA GLU A 91 8.06 -14.89 3.57
C GLU A 91 7.49 -13.56 4.10
N GLU A 92 7.61 -13.37 5.42
CA GLU A 92 7.28 -12.11 6.07
C GLU A 92 8.50 -11.19 6.14
N LYS A 93 8.35 -9.96 5.70
CA LYS A 93 9.37 -8.91 5.79
C LYS A 93 8.77 -7.58 6.21
N ALA A 94 9.54 -6.81 6.95
CA ALA A 94 9.24 -5.42 7.19
C ALA A 94 9.34 -4.63 5.87
N VAL A 95 8.34 -3.80 5.58
CA VAL A 95 8.26 -3.02 4.34
C VAL A 95 8.69 -1.59 4.64
N SER A 96 9.82 -1.17 4.06
CA SER A 96 10.27 0.22 4.14
C SER A 96 9.41 1.11 3.25
N MET A 97 8.77 2.11 3.84
CA MET A 97 7.90 3.02 3.12
C MET A 97 8.72 4.04 2.30
N CYS A 98 8.15 4.49 1.18
CA CYS A 98 8.72 5.57 0.39
C CYS A 98 8.37 6.92 1.04
N VAL A 99 9.38 7.65 1.51
CA VAL A 99 9.20 8.99 2.09
C VAL A 99 9.46 10.04 1.01
N ASN A 100 8.55 11.01 0.86
CA ASN A 100 8.73 12.10 -0.10
C ASN A 100 9.88 13.03 0.33
N LYS A 101 10.37 13.85 -0.61
CA LYS A 101 11.52 14.75 -0.38
C LYS A 101 11.29 15.76 0.74
N GLU A 102 10.07 16.21 0.90
CA GLU A 102 9.64 17.19 1.90
C GLU A 102 9.44 16.56 3.28
N CYS A 103 9.54 15.23 3.40
CA CYS A 103 9.28 14.46 4.62
C CYS A 103 7.89 14.72 5.23
N THR A 104 6.91 15.04 4.40
CA THR A 104 5.51 15.27 4.79
C THR A 104 4.60 14.10 4.53
N GLN A 105 5.09 13.11 3.77
CA GLN A 105 4.35 11.90 3.44
C GLN A 105 5.28 10.70 3.33
N ALA A 106 4.80 9.57 3.83
CA ALA A 106 5.38 8.25 3.55
C ALA A 106 4.28 7.33 3.06
N ASP A 107 4.54 6.52 2.05
CA ASP A 107 3.57 5.58 1.52
C ASP A 107 4.17 4.22 1.15
N ALA A 108 3.34 3.19 1.18
CA ALA A 108 3.68 1.83 0.79
C ALA A 108 2.50 1.14 0.09
N VAL A 109 2.83 0.31 -0.88
CA VAL A 109 1.91 -0.65 -1.50
C VAL A 109 2.06 -1.98 -0.76
N LEU A 110 0.94 -2.54 -0.32
CA LEU A 110 0.89 -3.74 0.51
C LEU A 110 0.05 -4.83 -0.15
N ILE A 111 0.43 -6.08 0.05
CA ILE A 111 -0.35 -7.24 -0.38
C ILE A 111 -1.54 -7.40 0.55
N PRO A 112 -2.78 -7.56 0.02
CA PRO A 112 -3.96 -7.87 0.81
C PRO A 112 -3.75 -9.17 1.60
N GLN A 113 -3.92 -9.10 2.91
CA GLN A 113 -3.69 -10.23 3.80
C GLN A 113 -4.32 -9.99 5.17
N SER A 114 -4.59 -11.09 5.90
CA SER A 114 -4.95 -11.04 7.31
C SER A 114 -3.70 -11.07 8.18
N PHE A 115 -3.78 -10.43 9.34
CA PHE A 115 -2.73 -10.41 10.36
C PHE A 115 -3.33 -10.31 11.76
N GLU A 116 -2.58 -10.65 12.80
CA GLU A 116 -3.05 -10.56 14.17
C GLU A 116 -2.92 -9.14 14.73
N GLY A 117 -3.95 -8.72 15.46
CA GLY A 117 -3.96 -7.45 16.17
C GLY A 117 -4.08 -6.23 15.27
N LYS A 118 -3.31 -5.19 15.56
CA LYS A 118 -3.28 -3.93 14.82
C LYS A 118 -2.00 -3.81 14.02
N LEU A 119 -2.10 -3.19 12.86
CA LEU A 119 -0.94 -2.89 12.03
C LEU A 119 -0.02 -1.93 12.77
N LYS A 120 1.27 -2.25 12.83
CA LYS A 120 2.29 -1.45 13.49
C LYS A 120 3.22 -0.80 12.49
N ILE A 121 3.64 0.42 12.80
CA ILE A 121 4.58 1.20 12.00
C ILE A 121 5.69 1.66 12.91
N THR A 122 6.93 1.49 12.49
CA THR A 122 8.10 2.06 13.14
C THR A 122 8.54 3.31 12.41
N LEU A 123 8.56 4.45 13.10
CA LEU A 123 9.18 5.68 12.63
C LEU A 123 10.57 5.80 13.23
N SER A 124 11.58 5.99 12.38
CA SER A 124 12.94 6.30 12.80
C SER A 124 13.23 7.78 12.56
N ILE A 125 13.46 8.51 13.65
CA ILE A 125 13.68 9.96 13.65
C ILE A 125 14.96 10.26 14.43
N ASN A 126 15.95 10.87 13.77
CA ASN A 126 17.25 11.19 14.40
C ASN A 126 17.90 9.96 15.06
N GLY A 127 17.78 8.78 14.44
CA GLY A 127 18.33 7.52 14.93
C GLY A 127 17.59 6.91 16.12
N LYS A 128 16.42 7.43 16.49
CA LYS A 128 15.53 6.85 17.50
C LYS A 128 14.29 6.27 16.85
N ASP A 129 13.96 5.03 17.21
CA ASP A 129 12.80 4.33 16.71
C ASP A 129 11.60 4.52 17.63
N LYS A 130 10.46 4.78 17.04
CA LYS A 130 9.16 4.88 17.69
C LYS A 130 8.16 3.96 17.02
N GLU A 131 7.68 2.95 17.72
CA GLU A 131 6.58 2.10 17.27
C GLU A 131 5.23 2.78 17.51
N ILE A 132 4.35 2.69 16.54
CA ILE A 132 2.99 3.22 16.54
C ILE A 132 2.04 2.09 16.15
N GLU A 133 1.05 1.83 16.98
CA GLU A 133 -0.09 1.00 16.59
C GLU A 133 -1.08 1.84 15.81
N THR A 134 -1.49 1.33 14.65
CA THR A 134 -2.53 1.97 13.84
C THR A 134 -3.92 1.47 14.26
N ASN A 135 -4.96 2.07 13.68
CA ASN A 135 -6.32 1.54 13.84
C ASN A 135 -6.70 0.52 12.74
N VAL A 136 -5.78 0.20 11.83
CA VAL A 136 -5.97 -0.88 10.87
C VAL A 136 -5.77 -2.19 11.60
N ALA A 137 -6.80 -3.01 11.69
CA ALA A 137 -6.80 -4.25 12.47
C ALA A 137 -7.33 -5.42 11.65
N GLY A 138 -6.72 -6.57 11.83
CA GLY A 138 -7.17 -7.86 11.32
C GLY A 138 -6.88 -8.12 9.86
N ASN A 139 -7.07 -7.16 8.95
CA ASN A 139 -6.84 -7.36 7.52
C ASN A 139 -6.47 -6.08 6.76
N ILE A 140 -5.78 -6.28 5.65
CA ILE A 140 -5.54 -5.30 4.59
C ILE A 140 -6.31 -5.78 3.37
N GLU A 141 -7.20 -4.95 2.83
CA GLU A 141 -8.09 -5.31 1.73
C GLU A 141 -7.61 -4.75 0.39
N ALA A 142 -7.84 -5.52 -0.68
CA ALA A 142 -7.50 -5.11 -2.05
C ALA A 142 -8.29 -3.87 -2.46
N GLY A 143 -7.61 -2.93 -3.13
CA GLY A 143 -8.22 -1.69 -3.60
C GLY A 143 -8.52 -0.67 -2.50
N GLU A 144 -8.12 -0.92 -1.26
CA GLU A 144 -8.30 0.04 -0.16
C GLU A 144 -7.07 0.93 0.02
N ARG A 145 -7.33 2.18 0.36
CA ARG A 145 -6.32 3.15 0.76
C ARG A 145 -6.51 3.52 2.23
N TYR A 146 -5.53 3.16 3.04
CA TYR A 146 -5.47 3.51 4.45
C TYR A 146 -4.64 4.77 4.62
N THR A 147 -5.22 5.81 5.23
CA THR A 147 -4.51 7.08 5.45
C THR A 147 -4.45 7.36 6.94
N LEU A 148 -3.24 7.59 7.46
CA LEU A 148 -2.99 7.99 8.83
C LEU A 148 -2.37 9.38 8.84
N ASN A 149 -2.84 10.24 9.75
CA ASN A 149 -2.22 11.53 10.02
C ASN A 149 -1.42 11.42 11.31
N LEU A 150 -0.14 11.75 11.25
CA LEU A 150 0.77 11.66 12.37
C LEU A 150 1.33 13.04 12.69
N LYS A 151 1.12 13.50 13.91
CA LYS A 151 1.77 14.69 14.48
C LYS A 151 2.97 14.27 15.30
N ILE A 152 4.13 14.77 14.96
CA ILE A 152 5.41 14.40 15.52
C ILE A 152 5.98 15.60 16.28
N SER A 153 6.28 15.42 17.57
CA SER A 153 7.04 16.38 18.38
C SER A 153 8.37 15.78 18.79
N ASN A 154 9.42 16.56 18.67
CA ASN A 154 10.79 16.13 19.02
C ASN A 154 11.42 17.06 20.08
N THR A 155 10.64 17.47 21.06
CA THR A 155 11.06 18.41 22.11
C THR A 155 11.94 17.72 23.14
N GLY A 156 13.11 18.30 23.42
CA GLY A 156 14.00 17.82 24.49
C GLY A 156 14.57 16.42 24.28
N GLY A 157 14.67 15.95 23.03
CA GLY A 157 15.16 14.60 22.69
C GLY A 157 14.15 13.48 22.96
N ASN A 158 12.92 13.81 23.32
CA ASN A 158 11.80 12.87 23.44
C ASN A 158 10.88 13.01 22.22
N THR A 159 10.73 11.92 21.45
CA THR A 159 9.86 11.89 20.26
C THR A 159 8.50 11.37 20.67
N THR A 160 7.46 12.18 20.49
CA THR A 160 6.07 11.77 20.64
C THR A 160 5.39 11.77 19.29
N VAL A 161 4.52 10.80 19.07
CA VAL A 161 3.71 10.69 17.84
C VAL A 161 2.26 10.53 18.27
N ASP A 162 1.41 11.40 17.75
CA ASP A 162 -0.03 11.38 17.98
C ASP A 162 -0.73 10.92 16.70
N PRO A 163 -1.31 9.71 16.64
CA PRO A 163 -2.03 9.23 15.49
C PRO A 163 -3.46 9.77 15.52
N GLU A 164 -3.84 10.54 14.50
CA GLU A 164 -5.25 10.83 14.23
C GLU A 164 -5.94 9.58 13.66
N ALA A 165 -7.26 9.46 13.89
CA ALA A 165 -8.03 8.32 13.40
C ALA A 165 -7.87 8.14 11.86
N PRO A 166 -7.54 6.93 11.39
CA PRO A 166 -7.35 6.68 9.97
C PRO A 166 -8.69 6.76 9.22
N LYS A 167 -8.62 7.26 7.99
CA LYS A 167 -9.72 7.19 7.04
C LYS A 167 -9.36 6.13 5.99
N SER A 168 -10.16 5.08 5.86
CA SER A 168 -10.11 4.21 4.70
C SER A 168 -11.03 4.76 3.62
N VAL A 169 -10.58 4.76 2.39
CA VAL A 169 -11.39 5.10 1.22
C VAL A 169 -11.07 4.10 0.11
N SER A 170 -12.09 3.61 -0.55
CA SER A 170 -11.91 2.72 -1.70
C SER A 170 -11.10 3.44 -2.78
N TYR A 171 -10.04 2.76 -3.24
CA TYR A 171 -9.11 3.29 -4.24
C TYR A 171 -9.53 2.79 -5.62
N THR A 172 -10.39 3.58 -6.30
CA THR A 172 -10.84 3.28 -7.66
C THR A 172 -10.24 4.26 -8.65
N HIS A 173 -9.67 3.75 -9.74
CA HIS A 173 -9.24 4.56 -10.87
C HIS A 173 -10.36 4.71 -11.90
N LEU A 174 -10.43 5.90 -12.50
CA LEU A 174 -11.37 6.26 -13.54
C LEU A 174 -11.19 5.38 -14.80
N THR A 175 -12.31 5.07 -15.42
CA THR A 175 -12.41 4.42 -16.74
C THR A 175 -11.68 5.23 -17.81
N LEU A 176 -10.75 4.61 -18.55
CA LEU A 176 -10.28 5.17 -19.79
C LEU A 176 -11.34 4.89 -20.89
N PRO A 177 -11.77 5.88 -21.66
CA PRO A 177 -12.62 5.64 -22.81
C PRO A 177 -11.84 4.79 -23.82
N THR A 178 -12.45 3.74 -24.29
CA THR A 178 -11.91 2.92 -25.38
C THR A 178 -11.91 3.77 -26.64
N ILE A 179 -10.72 4.01 -27.19
CA ILE A 179 -10.59 4.61 -28.52
C ILE A 179 -11.10 3.57 -29.52
N ALA A 180 -12.11 3.98 -30.30
CA ALA A 180 -12.68 3.19 -31.39
C ALA A 180 -11.69 3.07 -32.55
#